data_2a9d0409089d9d2be76555064c7a286a
#
_entry.id   2a9d0409089d9d2be76555064c7a286a
#
_cell.length_a   1.000
_cell.length_b   1.000
_cell.length_c   1.000
_cell.angle_alpha   90.00
_cell.angle_beta   90.00
_cell.angle_gamma   90.00
#
_symmetry.space_group_name_H-M   'P 1'
#
loop_
_entity.id
_entity.type
_entity.pdbx_description
1 polymer ?
#
loop_
_entity_poly.entity_id
_entity_poly.type
_entity_poly.pdbx_seq_one_letter_code
_entity_poly.pdbx_strand_id
1 'polypeptide(L)'
;MINPEILAQLQTTEEQLIKLLDVDVREIFSTMVGISISSCQTADVKTKFTDSVSALVGFAGCYNGMIGLNTSKKLAIDFTSKMLGMDGTECDDEVNDALGEIVNMMGGSFKHHFVNEGHEVRLSTPSVISGDEYMMSVGVALNTLALMFECGTESFLVSLYLEMEA
;
A
#
# COMPACT_ATOMS: atom_id res chain seq x y z
N MET A 1 -12.87 -2.17 7.42
CA MET A 1 -13.06 -3.51 8.03
C MET A 1 -13.15 -4.56 6.94
N ILE A 2 -12.39 -5.61 7.05
CA ILE A 2 -12.40 -6.71 6.06
C ILE A 2 -13.55 -7.68 6.39
N ASN A 3 -14.22 -8.16 5.35
CA ASN A 3 -15.31 -9.12 5.48
C ASN A 3 -14.84 -10.38 6.23
N PRO A 4 -15.56 -10.81 7.28
CA PRO A 4 -15.19 -12.02 8.03
C PRO A 4 -15.10 -13.31 7.22
N GLU A 5 -15.87 -13.44 6.14
CA GLU A 5 -15.81 -14.61 5.26
C GLU A 5 -14.46 -14.69 4.53
N ILE A 6 -13.93 -13.54 4.09
CA ILE A 6 -12.61 -13.46 3.45
C ILE A 6 -11.53 -13.82 4.46
N LEU A 7 -11.62 -13.29 5.67
CA LEU A 7 -10.69 -13.60 6.75
C LEU A 7 -10.68 -15.09 7.09
N ALA A 8 -11.84 -15.69 7.13
CA ALA A 8 -11.97 -17.14 7.40
C ALA A 8 -11.31 -17.98 6.29
N GLN A 9 -11.48 -17.60 5.04
CA GLN A 9 -10.85 -18.32 3.91
C GLN A 9 -9.34 -18.14 3.89
N LEU A 10 -8.84 -16.98 4.24
CA LEU A 10 -7.40 -16.73 4.36
C LEU A 10 -6.82 -17.30 5.66
N GLN A 11 -7.67 -17.86 6.53
CA GLN A 11 -7.29 -18.39 7.83
C GLN A 11 -6.54 -17.35 8.68
N THR A 12 -7.04 -16.14 8.70
CA THR A 12 -6.43 -15.02 9.40
C THR A 12 -7.47 -14.17 10.12
N THR A 13 -7.01 -13.19 10.86
CA THR A 13 -7.84 -12.18 11.50
C THR A 13 -7.40 -10.79 11.03
N GLU A 14 -8.27 -9.79 11.19
CA GLU A 14 -7.91 -8.40 10.85
C GLU A 14 -6.70 -7.92 11.67
N GLU A 15 -6.61 -8.32 12.93
CA GLU A 15 -5.48 -8.02 13.79
C GLU A 15 -4.17 -8.59 13.24
N GLN A 16 -4.20 -9.83 12.74
CA GLN A 16 -3.03 -10.45 12.10
C GLN A 16 -2.65 -9.76 10.80
N LEU A 17 -3.63 -9.36 9.99
CA LEU A 17 -3.37 -8.59 8.76
C LEU A 17 -2.68 -7.27 9.07
N ILE A 18 -3.14 -6.56 10.10
CA ILE A 18 -2.51 -5.31 10.54
C ILE A 18 -1.05 -5.54 10.94
N LYS A 19 -0.78 -6.59 11.70
CA LYS A 19 0.59 -6.92 12.12
C LYS A 19 1.48 -7.27 10.93
N LEU A 20 0.98 -8.06 9.99
CA LEU A 20 1.73 -8.44 8.79
C LEU A 20 2.06 -7.23 7.93
N LEU A 21 1.07 -6.36 7.69
CA LEU A 21 1.28 -5.13 6.94
C LEU A 21 2.26 -4.18 7.64
N ASP A 22 2.14 -4.05 8.96
CA ASP A 22 3.05 -3.21 9.75
C ASP A 22 4.50 -3.69 9.61
N VAL A 23 4.75 -4.98 9.79
CA VAL A 23 6.09 -5.56 9.65
C VAL A 23 6.62 -5.39 8.22
N ASP A 24 5.82 -5.71 7.22
CA ASP A 24 6.23 -5.63 5.81
C ASP A 24 6.56 -4.19 5.39
N VAL A 25 5.70 -3.26 5.73
CA VAL A 25 5.90 -1.85 5.38
C VAL A 25 7.16 -1.29 6.06
N ARG A 26 7.35 -1.59 7.34
CA ARG A 26 8.56 -1.17 8.05
C ARG A 26 9.82 -1.72 7.42
N GLU A 27 9.82 -2.99 7.07
CA GLU A 27 10.97 -3.64 6.44
C GLU A 27 11.28 -3.05 5.06
N ILE A 28 10.26 -2.87 4.23
CA ILE A 28 10.40 -2.29 2.88
C ILE A 28 10.95 -0.87 2.97
N PHE A 29 10.39 -0.03 3.83
CA PHE A 29 10.87 1.35 3.97
C PHE A 29 12.25 1.44 4.60
N SER A 30 12.58 0.56 5.51
CA SER A 30 13.94 0.49 6.09
C SER A 30 14.99 0.08 5.05
N THR A 31 14.70 -0.94 4.25
CA THR A 31 15.66 -1.51 3.30
C THR A 31 15.74 -0.74 1.98
N MET A 32 14.63 -0.27 1.45
CA MET A 32 14.58 0.41 0.15
C MET A 32 14.72 1.92 0.24
N VAL A 33 14.10 2.53 1.23
CA VAL A 33 14.08 3.98 1.38
C VAL A 33 15.09 4.46 2.43
N GLY A 34 15.39 3.63 3.40
CA GLY A 34 16.33 3.96 4.47
C GLY A 34 15.70 4.84 5.54
N ILE A 35 14.40 4.73 5.77
CA ILE A 35 13.70 5.47 6.82
C ILE A 35 13.12 4.52 7.88
N SER A 36 12.99 5.04 9.10
CA SER A 36 12.34 4.35 10.20
C SER A 36 10.92 4.88 10.39
N ILE A 37 9.97 3.95 10.54
CA ILE A 37 8.58 4.28 10.82
C ILE A 37 8.38 4.28 12.33
N SER A 38 7.84 5.37 12.87
CA SER A 38 7.66 5.56 14.31
C SER A 38 6.37 4.94 14.84
N SER A 39 5.31 4.93 14.06
CA SER A 39 4.05 4.32 14.49
C SER A 39 3.22 3.83 13.31
N CYS A 40 2.33 2.87 13.62
CA CYS A 40 1.31 2.35 12.70
C CYS A 40 -0.01 2.28 13.48
N GLN A 41 -1.07 2.84 12.91
CA GLN A 41 -2.40 2.79 13.51
C GLN A 41 -3.47 2.70 12.43
N THR A 42 -4.63 2.15 12.79
CA THR A 42 -5.76 2.12 11.89
C THR A 42 -6.28 3.54 11.60
N ALA A 43 -6.74 3.74 10.38
CA ALA A 43 -7.26 5.02 9.92
C ALA A 43 -8.56 4.81 9.14
N ASP A 44 -9.29 5.89 8.94
CA ASP A 44 -10.45 5.87 8.06
C ASP A 44 -10.02 5.81 6.60
N VAL A 45 -10.82 5.15 5.78
CA VAL A 45 -10.60 5.10 4.34
C VAL A 45 -10.75 6.50 3.75
N LYS A 46 -9.70 6.95 3.08
CA LYS A 46 -9.66 8.27 2.47
C LYS A 46 -9.91 8.14 0.97
N THR A 47 -10.79 9.00 0.44
CA THR A 47 -11.14 9.00 -0.99
C THR A 47 -10.75 10.28 -1.71
N LYS A 48 -10.53 11.38 -0.99
CA LYS A 48 -10.13 12.66 -1.56
C LYS A 48 -8.67 12.94 -1.23
N PHE A 49 -7.91 13.30 -2.24
CA PHE A 49 -6.47 13.55 -2.12
C PHE A 49 -6.13 14.90 -2.73
N THR A 50 -5.29 15.64 -2.01
CA THR A 50 -4.80 16.96 -2.43
C THR A 50 -3.28 16.94 -2.42
N ASP A 51 -2.66 17.38 -3.51
CA ASP A 51 -1.19 17.45 -3.64
C ASP A 51 -0.53 16.09 -3.27
N SER A 52 -1.07 15.02 -3.85
CA SER A 52 -0.75 13.65 -3.43
C SER A 52 -0.31 12.78 -4.59
N VAL A 53 0.30 11.66 -4.22
CA VAL A 53 0.63 10.56 -5.13
C VAL A 53 0.08 9.28 -4.53
N SER A 54 -0.64 8.52 -5.34
CA SER A 54 -1.18 7.21 -4.97
C SER A 54 -0.63 6.14 -5.90
N ALA A 55 -0.07 5.09 -5.34
CA ALA A 55 0.44 3.93 -6.09
C ALA A 55 -0.36 2.70 -5.70
N LEU A 56 -0.74 1.89 -6.68
CA LEU A 56 -1.66 0.76 -6.51
C LEU A 56 -1.13 -0.48 -7.21
N VAL A 57 -1.34 -1.64 -6.58
CA VAL A 57 -1.15 -2.96 -7.19
C VAL A 57 -2.40 -3.79 -6.93
N GLY A 58 -2.94 -4.42 -7.98
CA GLY A 58 -4.09 -5.31 -7.87
C GLY A 58 -3.70 -6.77 -7.65
N PHE A 59 -4.58 -7.49 -6.99
CA PHE A 59 -4.53 -8.94 -6.84
C PHE A 59 -5.65 -9.58 -7.65
N ALA A 60 -5.35 -10.67 -8.35
CA ALA A 60 -6.35 -11.46 -9.05
C ALA A 60 -6.03 -12.96 -8.93
N GLY A 61 -7.04 -13.75 -8.60
CA GLY A 61 -6.90 -15.20 -8.43
C GLY A 61 -7.89 -15.74 -7.41
N CYS A 62 -7.41 -16.52 -6.47
CA CYS A 62 -8.26 -17.09 -5.43
C CYS A 62 -8.90 -16.02 -4.52
N TYR A 63 -8.30 -14.85 -4.45
CA TYR A 63 -8.94 -13.64 -3.97
C TYR A 63 -8.58 -12.48 -4.90
N ASN A 64 -9.42 -11.47 -4.92
CA ASN A 64 -9.19 -10.26 -5.67
C ASN A 64 -9.04 -9.10 -4.70
N GLY A 65 -8.39 -8.06 -5.13
CA GLY A 65 -8.22 -6.89 -4.28
C GLY A 65 -7.15 -5.97 -4.77
N MET A 66 -6.69 -5.13 -3.86
CA MET A 66 -5.75 -4.08 -4.17
C MET A 66 -5.01 -3.65 -2.92
N ILE A 67 -3.73 -3.39 -3.05
CA ILE A 67 -2.95 -2.72 -2.02
C ILE A 67 -2.47 -1.38 -2.58
N GLY A 68 -2.56 -0.33 -1.77
CA GLY A 68 -2.23 1.02 -2.19
C GLY A 68 -1.39 1.76 -1.17
N LEU A 69 -0.58 2.67 -1.69
CA LEU A 69 0.22 3.61 -0.93
C LEU A 69 -0.24 5.02 -1.32
N ASN A 70 -0.68 5.81 -0.34
CA ASN A 70 -1.13 7.18 -0.55
C ASN A 70 -0.26 8.12 0.29
N THR A 71 0.38 9.07 -0.35
CA THR A 71 1.30 9.97 0.31
C THR A 71 1.19 11.39 -0.28
N SER A 72 1.65 12.40 0.45
CA SER A 72 1.81 13.73 -0.09
C SER A 72 2.85 13.72 -1.21
N LYS A 73 2.76 14.65 -2.14
CA LYS A 73 3.76 14.81 -3.19
C LYS A 73 5.15 15.09 -2.61
N LYS A 74 5.20 15.90 -1.56
CA LYS A 74 6.44 16.22 -0.86
C LYS A 74 7.11 14.96 -0.30
N LEU A 75 6.33 14.11 0.36
CA LEU A 75 6.84 12.87 0.94
C LEU A 75 7.24 11.87 -0.14
N ALA A 76 6.49 11.80 -1.24
CA ALA A 76 6.83 10.97 -2.40
C ALA A 76 8.19 11.37 -3.00
N ILE A 77 8.44 12.66 -3.14
CA ILE A 77 9.73 13.19 -3.60
C ILE A 77 10.85 12.80 -2.62
N ASP A 78 10.60 12.93 -1.33
CA ASP A 78 11.57 12.55 -0.30
C ASP A 78 11.94 11.06 -0.37
N PHE A 79 10.95 10.19 -0.48
CA PHE A 79 11.18 8.75 -0.66
C PHE A 79 12.01 8.45 -1.92
N THR A 80 11.65 9.08 -3.03
CA THR A 80 12.35 8.90 -4.31
C THR A 80 13.80 9.34 -4.22
N SER A 81 14.04 10.51 -3.63
CA SER A 81 15.38 11.05 -3.46
C SER A 81 16.26 10.12 -2.62
N LYS A 82 15.70 9.57 -1.56
CA LYS A 82 16.42 8.62 -0.70
C LYS A 82 16.71 7.29 -1.40
N MET A 83 15.77 6.79 -2.19
CA MET A 83 15.96 5.55 -2.96
C MET A 83 17.03 5.70 -4.04
N LEU A 84 17.10 6.86 -4.69
CA LEU A 84 18.08 7.15 -5.74
C LEU A 84 19.42 7.62 -5.19
N GLY A 85 19.51 7.94 -3.90
CA GLY A 85 20.71 8.53 -3.30
C GLY A 85 21.01 9.93 -3.83
N MET A 86 19.99 10.65 -4.26
CA MET A 86 20.08 12.01 -4.82
C MET A 86 19.21 12.96 -4.01
N ASP A 87 19.69 14.19 -3.85
CA ASP A 87 18.90 15.25 -3.20
C ASP A 87 17.97 15.91 -4.20
N GLY A 88 16.70 16.09 -3.81
CA GLY A 88 15.77 17.00 -4.46
C GLY A 88 15.32 16.63 -5.86
N THR A 89 15.19 15.34 -6.18
CA THR A 89 14.58 14.97 -7.47
C THR A 89 13.11 15.37 -7.51
N GLU A 90 12.72 16.13 -8.52
CA GLU A 90 11.33 16.53 -8.79
C GLU A 90 10.80 15.92 -10.09
N CYS A 91 11.55 14.99 -10.69
CA CYS A 91 11.14 14.33 -11.93
C CYS A 91 9.94 13.42 -11.66
N ASP A 92 8.80 13.71 -12.26
CA ASP A 92 7.56 12.95 -12.07
C ASP A 92 7.72 11.47 -12.47
N ASP A 93 8.46 11.19 -13.53
CA ASP A 93 8.70 9.81 -13.98
C ASP A 93 9.52 9.03 -12.94
N GLU A 94 10.52 9.63 -12.33
CA GLU A 94 11.32 8.99 -11.28
C GLU A 94 10.49 8.76 -10.02
N VAL A 95 9.65 9.71 -9.63
CA VAL A 95 8.73 9.57 -8.50
C VAL A 95 7.73 8.45 -8.75
N ASN A 96 7.14 8.39 -9.93
CA ASN A 96 6.19 7.35 -10.30
C ASN A 96 6.84 5.96 -10.28
N ASP A 97 8.05 5.83 -10.83
CA ASP A 97 8.79 4.57 -10.81
C ASP A 97 9.13 4.13 -9.38
N ALA A 98 9.58 5.05 -8.54
CA ALA A 98 9.94 4.75 -7.16
C ALA A 98 8.72 4.31 -6.33
N LEU A 99 7.62 5.02 -6.41
CA LEU A 99 6.39 4.68 -5.69
C LEU A 99 5.78 3.37 -6.21
N GLY A 100 5.84 3.15 -7.52
CA GLY A 100 5.42 1.89 -8.13
C GLY A 100 6.24 0.70 -7.63
N GLU A 101 7.56 0.87 -7.49
CA GLU A 101 8.45 -0.17 -6.93
C GLU A 101 8.09 -0.50 -5.48
N ILE A 102 7.87 0.51 -4.65
CA ILE A 102 7.49 0.33 -3.24
C ILE A 102 6.17 -0.46 -3.15
N VAL A 103 5.14 -0.05 -3.86
CA VAL A 103 3.83 -0.71 -3.79
C VAL A 103 3.88 -2.12 -4.38
N ASN A 104 4.70 -2.35 -5.39
CA ASN A 104 4.91 -3.68 -5.96
C ASN A 104 5.54 -4.63 -4.94
N MET A 105 6.50 -4.15 -4.17
CA MET A 105 7.09 -4.94 -3.09
C MET A 105 6.11 -5.19 -1.94
N MET A 106 5.28 -4.21 -1.60
CA MET A 106 4.22 -4.39 -0.63
C MET A 106 3.24 -5.49 -1.07
N GLY A 107 2.83 -5.46 -2.33
CA GLY A 107 1.95 -6.48 -2.90
C GLY A 107 2.58 -7.87 -2.90
N GLY A 108 3.85 -7.96 -3.26
CA GLY A 108 4.60 -9.21 -3.24
C GLY A 108 4.73 -9.81 -1.85
N SER A 109 5.03 -8.99 -0.85
CA SER A 109 5.12 -9.43 0.55
C SER A 109 3.76 -9.89 1.07
N PHE A 110 2.71 -9.15 0.78
CA PHE A 110 1.35 -9.54 1.16
C PHE A 110 0.96 -10.89 0.54
N LYS A 111 1.15 -11.02 -0.76
CA LYS A 111 0.89 -12.26 -1.49
C LYS A 111 1.61 -13.45 -0.85
N HIS A 112 2.87 -13.27 -0.49
CA HIS A 112 3.70 -14.32 0.08
C HIS A 112 3.12 -14.92 1.38
N HIS A 113 2.49 -14.10 2.21
CA HIS A 113 1.88 -14.57 3.46
C HIS A 113 0.69 -15.51 3.25
N PHE A 114 0.03 -15.45 2.11
CA PHE A 114 -1.21 -16.19 1.83
C PHE A 114 -1.09 -17.17 0.67
N VAL A 115 0.13 -17.56 0.32
CA VAL A 115 0.36 -18.60 -0.67
C VAL A 115 0.21 -19.95 0.01
N ASN A 116 -0.95 -20.57 -0.19
CA ASN A 116 -1.22 -21.96 0.20
C ASN A 116 -1.26 -22.83 -1.05
N GLU A 117 -1.03 -24.12 -0.91
CA GLU A 117 -1.09 -25.06 -2.02
C GLU A 117 -2.41 -24.94 -2.79
N GLY A 118 -2.30 -24.68 -4.09
CA GLY A 118 -3.45 -24.52 -4.97
C GLY A 118 -4.09 -23.14 -4.99
N HIS A 119 -3.57 -22.18 -4.22
CA HIS A 119 -4.10 -20.82 -4.17
C HIS A 119 -3.10 -19.85 -4.82
N GLU A 120 -3.23 -19.66 -6.12
CA GLU A 120 -2.42 -18.68 -6.84
C GLU A 120 -3.10 -17.33 -6.91
N VAL A 121 -2.32 -16.29 -6.67
CA VAL A 121 -2.74 -14.90 -6.85
C VAL A 121 -1.71 -14.22 -7.74
N ARG A 122 -2.20 -13.49 -8.74
CA ARG A 122 -1.36 -12.70 -9.64
C ARG A 122 -1.39 -11.24 -9.24
N LEU A 123 -0.26 -10.60 -9.33
CA LEU A 123 -0.15 -9.15 -9.15
C LEU A 123 -0.28 -8.45 -10.49
N SER A 124 -0.99 -7.33 -10.52
CA SER A 124 -0.96 -6.44 -11.67
C SER A 124 0.37 -5.66 -11.72
N THR A 125 0.64 -5.00 -12.84
CA THR A 125 1.66 -3.96 -12.87
C THR A 125 1.19 -2.79 -11.99
N PRO A 126 2.12 -2.06 -11.34
CA PRO A 126 1.75 -0.91 -10.54
C PRO A 126 1.12 0.20 -11.38
N SER A 127 0.12 0.86 -10.80
CA SER A 127 -0.46 2.09 -11.35
C SER A 127 -0.18 3.23 -10.39
N VAL A 128 0.19 4.39 -10.92
CA VAL A 128 0.48 5.57 -10.10
C VAL A 128 -0.37 6.74 -10.58
N ILE A 129 -1.04 7.38 -9.64
CA ILE A 129 -1.89 8.55 -9.87
C ILE A 129 -1.32 9.70 -9.06
N SER A 130 -1.15 10.84 -9.71
CA SER A 130 -0.70 12.06 -9.05
C SER A 130 -1.51 13.27 -9.53
N GLY A 131 -1.66 14.26 -8.68
CA GLY A 131 -2.37 15.46 -9.03
C GLY A 131 -2.54 16.41 -7.85
N ASP A 132 -2.96 17.63 -8.18
CA ASP A 132 -3.24 18.66 -7.19
C ASP A 132 -4.49 18.31 -6.38
N GLU A 133 -5.46 17.70 -7.03
CA GLU A 133 -6.70 17.25 -6.41
C GLU A 133 -7.29 16.10 -7.22
N TYR A 134 -7.60 14.99 -6.55
CA TYR A 134 -8.28 13.86 -7.19
C TYR A 134 -9.09 13.05 -6.18
N MET A 135 -10.05 12.33 -6.71
CA MET A 135 -10.84 11.36 -5.94
C MET A 135 -10.51 9.95 -6.40
N MET A 136 -10.39 9.05 -5.44
CA MET A 136 -10.15 7.64 -5.73
C MET A 136 -11.01 6.80 -4.79
N SER A 137 -11.79 5.91 -5.38
CA SER A 137 -12.65 5.00 -4.64
C SER A 137 -12.37 3.58 -5.12
N VAL A 138 -12.09 2.70 -4.19
CA VAL A 138 -11.77 1.30 -4.46
C VAL A 138 -12.79 0.41 -3.76
N GLY A 139 -13.58 -0.29 -4.54
CA GLY A 139 -14.51 -1.28 -4.06
C GLY A 139 -15.52 -0.77 -3.04
N VAL A 140 -15.97 -1.66 -2.16
CA VAL A 140 -16.92 -1.35 -1.09
C VAL A 140 -16.13 -1.05 0.19
N ALA A 141 -16.48 0.02 0.87
CA ALA A 141 -15.79 0.45 2.10
C ALA A 141 -15.72 -0.65 3.19
N LEU A 142 -16.68 -1.57 3.21
CA LEU A 142 -16.74 -2.68 4.15
C LEU A 142 -15.63 -3.73 3.98
N ASN A 143 -14.87 -3.68 2.88
CA ASN A 143 -13.81 -4.64 2.60
C ASN A 143 -12.43 -3.98 2.55
N THR A 144 -12.31 -2.80 3.12
CA THR A 144 -11.08 -2.02 3.06
C THR A 144 -10.52 -1.80 4.48
N LEU A 145 -9.23 -2.02 4.60
CA LEU A 145 -8.44 -1.72 5.78
C LEU A 145 -7.48 -0.58 5.42
N ALA A 146 -7.46 0.48 6.21
CA ALA A 146 -6.52 1.58 6.03
C ALA A 146 -5.64 1.71 7.27
N LEU A 147 -4.33 1.86 7.05
CA LEU A 147 -3.33 2.06 8.09
C LEU A 147 -2.57 3.35 7.84
N MET A 148 -2.38 4.12 8.90
CA MET A 148 -1.56 5.31 8.87
C MET A 148 -0.20 5.02 9.50
N PHE A 149 0.86 5.34 8.76
CA PHE A 149 2.24 5.19 9.20
C PHE A 149 2.85 6.55 9.39
N GLU A 150 3.52 6.74 10.51
CA GLU A 150 4.22 8.00 10.81
C GLU A 150 5.72 7.85 10.58
N CYS A 151 6.29 8.82 9.88
CA CYS A 151 7.73 8.94 9.65
C CYS A 151 8.15 10.39 9.94
N GLY A 152 8.78 10.61 11.08
CA GLY A 152 9.11 11.97 11.53
C GLY A 152 7.85 12.78 11.84
N THR A 153 7.70 13.92 11.18
CA THR A 153 6.53 14.82 11.36
C THR A 153 5.44 14.57 10.31
N GLU A 154 5.65 13.66 9.39
CA GLU A 154 4.73 13.37 8.29
C GLU A 154 4.17 11.97 8.41
N SER A 155 3.08 11.71 7.69
CA SER A 155 2.42 10.41 7.67
C SER A 155 2.01 10.04 6.25
N PHE A 156 1.85 8.75 6.01
CA PHE A 156 1.30 8.22 4.77
C PHE A 156 0.32 7.09 5.08
N LEU A 157 -0.52 6.77 4.10
CA LEU A 157 -1.55 5.74 4.23
C LEU A 157 -1.22 4.53 3.39
N VAL A 158 -1.49 3.36 3.94
CA VAL A 158 -1.50 2.09 3.21
C VAL A 158 -2.93 1.54 3.29
N SER A 159 -3.50 1.20 2.15
CA SER A 159 -4.86 0.65 2.06
C SER A 159 -4.82 -0.75 1.48
N LEU A 160 -5.61 -1.63 2.07
CA LEU A 160 -5.80 -3.00 1.59
C LEU A 160 -7.28 -3.22 1.34
N TYR A 161 -7.64 -3.56 0.11
CA TYR A 161 -8.98 -3.97 -0.28
C TYR A 161 -8.94 -5.44 -0.68
N LEU A 162 -9.86 -6.23 -0.14
CA LEU A 162 -9.98 -7.65 -0.49
C LEU A 162 -11.43 -7.98 -0.82
N GLU A 163 -11.63 -8.73 -1.89
CA GLU A 163 -12.90 -9.36 -2.20
C GLU A 163 -12.68 -10.78 -2.65
N MET A 164 -13.73 -11.56 -2.56
CA MET A 164 -13.72 -12.94 -3.03
C MET A 164 -14.26 -12.99 -4.44
N GLU A 165 -13.71 -13.90 -5.21
CA GLU A 165 -14.29 -14.25 -6.50
C GLU A 165 -15.69 -14.87 -6.26
N ALA A 166 -16.67 -14.30 -6.94
CA ALA A 166 -18.04 -14.77 -6.84
C ALA A 166 -18.22 -16.17 -7.50
#